data_680810758b7b7766f98ed1b1ac92bd43
#
_entry.id   680810758b7b7766f98ed1b1ac92bd43
#
_cell.length_a   1.000
_cell.length_b   1.000
_cell.length_c   1.000
_cell.angle_alpha   90.00
_cell.angle_beta   90.00
_cell.angle_gamma   90.00
#
_symmetry.space_group_name_H-M   'P 1'
#
loop_
_entity.id
_entity.type
_entity.pdbx_description
1 polymer ?
#
loop_
_entity_poly.entity_id
_entity_poly.type
_entity_poly.pdbx_seq_one_letter_code
_entity_poly.pdbx_strand_id
1 'polypeptide(L)'
;MICIEYYFRKATIDDFDFIFDLKKKNFKKYIEKYFEWNEEERKEMYYNTLKNYLGEYNIIVVNNKDVGVFAVDESNKGESYISEISLNKEYQNKGIGTDILNNLLIKNKQEGLKTKLKVFKNSPAKKLYERLGFSVYGENESHYQMEKM
;
A
#
# COMPACT_ATOMS: atom_id res chain seq x y z
N MET A 1 1.85 10.46 -18.29
CA MET A 1 1.39 9.24 -18.99
C MET A 1 2.24 8.05 -18.57
N ILE A 2 1.61 6.95 -18.22
CA ILE A 2 2.33 5.72 -17.90
C ILE A 2 2.58 4.90 -19.16
N CYS A 3 3.81 4.38 -19.32
CA CYS A 3 4.21 3.57 -20.47
C CYS A 3 4.37 2.08 -20.12
N ILE A 4 4.23 1.71 -18.85
CA ILE A 4 4.40 0.34 -18.38
C ILE A 4 3.02 -0.26 -18.14
N GLU A 5 2.75 -1.37 -18.83
CA GLU A 5 1.52 -2.11 -18.61
C GLU A 5 1.65 -3.00 -17.38
N TYR A 6 0.64 -2.99 -16.55
CA TYR A 6 0.56 -3.84 -15.38
C TYR A 6 -0.86 -4.39 -15.24
N TYR A 7 -0.99 -5.47 -14.51
CA TYR A 7 -2.30 -6.00 -14.12
C TYR A 7 -2.24 -6.54 -12.70
N PHE A 8 -3.42 -6.81 -12.14
CA PHE A 8 -3.54 -7.39 -10.81
C PHE A 8 -3.90 -8.87 -10.93
N ARG A 9 -3.35 -9.68 -10.04
CA ARG A 9 -3.88 -11.01 -9.76
C ARG A 9 -4.18 -11.12 -8.27
N LYS A 10 -5.13 -11.94 -7.90
CA LYS A 10 -5.43 -12.16 -6.48
C LYS A 10 -4.25 -12.83 -5.81
N ALA A 11 -3.89 -12.35 -4.62
CA ALA A 11 -2.87 -12.99 -3.81
C ALA A 11 -3.38 -14.31 -3.25
N THR A 12 -2.47 -15.24 -3.04
CA THR A 12 -2.72 -16.47 -2.29
C THR A 12 -1.79 -16.52 -1.10
N ILE A 13 -1.99 -17.45 -0.18
CA ILE A 13 -1.12 -17.58 0.99
C ILE A 13 0.32 -17.93 0.58
N ASP A 14 0.50 -18.56 -0.58
CA ASP A 14 1.82 -18.88 -1.12
C ASP A 14 2.62 -17.65 -1.52
N ASP A 15 1.98 -16.47 -1.64
CA ASP A 15 2.65 -15.21 -1.93
C ASP A 15 3.27 -14.57 -0.69
N PHE A 16 3.13 -15.19 0.49
CA PHE A 16 3.57 -14.56 1.72
C PHE A 16 5.05 -14.18 1.71
N ASP A 17 5.93 -15.05 1.25
CA ASP A 17 7.37 -14.76 1.26
C ASP A 17 7.69 -13.56 0.37
N PHE A 18 7.07 -13.46 -0.78
CA PHE A 18 7.20 -12.30 -1.67
C PHE A 18 6.71 -11.03 -0.99
N ILE A 19 5.52 -11.08 -0.37
CA ILE A 19 4.92 -9.91 0.29
C ILE A 19 5.76 -9.48 1.48
N PHE A 20 6.21 -10.42 2.31
CA PHE A 20 7.04 -10.11 3.48
C PHE A 20 8.37 -9.46 3.07
N ASP A 21 9.05 -10.05 2.08
CA ASP A 21 10.32 -9.54 1.58
C ASP A 21 10.17 -8.11 1.05
N LEU A 22 9.11 -7.86 0.31
CA LEU A 22 8.80 -6.55 -0.25
C LEU A 22 8.55 -5.51 0.87
N LYS A 23 7.74 -5.86 1.87
CA LYS A 23 7.49 -5.00 3.03
C LYS A 23 8.78 -4.68 3.78
N LYS A 24 9.60 -5.68 4.01
CA LYS A 24 10.88 -5.52 4.69
C LYS A 24 11.78 -4.54 3.94
N LYS A 25 11.93 -4.74 2.62
CA LYS A 25 12.77 -3.87 1.79
C LYS A 25 12.28 -2.43 1.76
N ASN A 26 10.96 -2.23 1.71
CA ASN A 26 10.39 -0.90 1.54
C ASN A 26 10.17 -0.16 2.86
N PHE A 27 9.90 -0.85 3.97
CA PHE A 27 9.41 -0.21 5.20
C PHE A 27 10.29 -0.39 6.43
N LYS A 28 11.19 -1.37 6.47
CA LYS A 28 11.99 -1.64 7.67
C LYS A 28 12.70 -0.39 8.17
N LYS A 29 13.32 0.39 7.29
CA LYS A 29 14.04 1.61 7.66
C LYS A 29 13.15 2.67 8.31
N TYR A 30 11.88 2.75 7.90
CA TYR A 30 10.92 3.70 8.49
C TYR A 30 10.42 3.19 9.84
N ILE A 31 10.19 1.87 9.94
CA ILE A 31 9.73 1.23 11.17
C ILE A 31 10.78 1.36 12.26
N GLU A 32 12.05 1.14 11.94
CA GLU A 32 13.15 1.14 12.91
C GLU A 32 13.36 2.48 13.60
N LYS A 33 12.89 3.57 13.03
CA LYS A 33 12.95 4.87 13.70
C LYS A 33 12.05 4.92 14.95
N TYR A 34 10.96 4.17 14.96
CA TYR A 34 9.94 4.24 16.01
C TYR A 34 9.80 2.97 16.81
N PHE A 35 10.17 1.83 16.24
CA PHE A 35 9.97 0.50 16.82
C PHE A 35 11.20 -0.36 16.60
N GLU A 36 11.40 -1.34 17.47
CA GLU A 36 12.40 -2.37 17.23
C GLU A 36 11.92 -3.33 16.16
N TRP A 37 12.80 -3.68 15.23
CA TRP A 37 12.48 -4.67 14.20
C TRP A 37 12.83 -6.06 14.73
N ASN A 38 11.81 -6.85 15.02
CA ASN A 38 11.98 -8.27 15.35
C ASN A 38 11.46 -9.08 14.17
N GLU A 39 12.35 -9.80 13.50
CA GLU A 39 12.04 -10.53 12.27
C GLU A 39 10.91 -11.54 12.45
N GLU A 40 10.99 -12.37 13.50
CA GLU A 40 9.99 -13.41 13.73
C GLU A 40 8.63 -12.85 14.08
N GLU A 41 8.59 -11.83 14.94
CA GLU A 41 7.34 -11.17 15.30
C GLU A 41 6.69 -10.50 14.09
N ARG A 42 7.49 -9.86 13.24
CA ARG A 42 6.98 -9.23 12.02
C ARG A 42 6.46 -10.25 11.03
N LYS A 43 7.16 -11.37 10.86
CA LYS A 43 6.68 -12.46 10.01
C LYS A 43 5.32 -12.98 10.48
N GLU A 44 5.19 -13.25 11.77
CA GLU A 44 3.95 -13.75 12.33
C GLU A 44 2.81 -12.73 12.14
N MET A 45 3.07 -11.46 12.46
CA MET A 45 2.09 -10.39 12.31
C MET A 45 1.62 -10.27 10.86
N TYR A 46 2.55 -10.21 9.91
CA TYR A 46 2.23 -10.04 8.50
C TYR A 46 1.55 -11.27 7.90
N TYR A 47 1.96 -12.47 8.36
CA TYR A 47 1.30 -13.71 7.94
C TYR A 47 -0.17 -13.74 8.38
N ASN A 48 -0.43 -13.40 9.63
CA ASN A 48 -1.79 -13.35 10.16
C ASN A 48 -2.64 -12.30 9.45
N THR A 49 -2.07 -11.15 9.13
CA THR A 49 -2.76 -10.10 8.38
C THR A 49 -3.14 -10.60 7.00
N LEU A 50 -2.19 -11.20 6.27
CA LEU A 50 -2.47 -11.74 4.94
C LEU A 50 -3.54 -12.83 5.01
N LYS A 51 -3.41 -13.76 5.94
CA LYS A 51 -4.37 -14.86 6.11
C LYS A 51 -5.78 -14.35 6.40
N ASN A 52 -5.89 -13.37 7.30
CA ASN A 52 -7.21 -12.87 7.75
C ASN A 52 -7.87 -11.95 6.73
N TYR A 53 -7.09 -11.27 5.88
CA TYR A 53 -7.59 -10.30 4.91
C TYR A 53 -7.19 -10.64 3.47
N LEU A 54 -7.01 -11.92 3.19
CA LEU A 54 -6.48 -12.40 1.91
C LEU A 54 -7.25 -11.86 0.70
N GLY A 55 -8.57 -11.75 0.81
CA GLY A 55 -9.41 -11.25 -0.28
C GLY A 55 -9.15 -9.79 -0.67
N GLU A 56 -8.50 -9.01 0.19
CA GLU A 56 -8.17 -7.61 -0.08
C GLU A 56 -6.85 -7.47 -0.85
N TYR A 57 -6.03 -8.52 -0.87
CA TYR A 57 -4.66 -8.44 -1.38
C TYR A 57 -4.58 -8.82 -2.85
N ASN A 58 -3.90 -7.98 -3.60
CA ASN A 58 -3.62 -8.20 -5.03
C ASN A 58 -2.12 -8.07 -5.26
N ILE A 59 -1.61 -8.92 -6.15
CA ILE A 59 -0.24 -8.84 -6.61
C ILE A 59 -0.22 -7.99 -7.88
N ILE A 60 0.69 -7.05 -7.95
CA ILE A 60 0.92 -6.24 -9.15
C ILE A 60 1.90 -6.98 -10.03
N VAL A 61 1.51 -7.21 -11.29
CA VAL A 61 2.27 -8.03 -12.24
C VAL A 61 2.64 -7.18 -13.46
N VAL A 62 3.91 -7.25 -13.86
CA VAL A 62 4.45 -6.61 -15.06
C VAL A 62 5.24 -7.66 -15.83
N ASN A 63 4.89 -7.88 -17.11
CA ASN A 63 5.57 -8.86 -17.98
C ASN A 63 5.68 -10.23 -17.32
N ASN A 64 4.60 -10.72 -16.74
CA ASN A 64 4.51 -12.01 -16.04
C ASN A 64 5.39 -12.12 -14.79
N LYS A 65 5.88 -11.00 -14.26
CA LYS A 65 6.65 -10.97 -13.01
C LYS A 65 5.84 -10.29 -11.91
N ASP A 66 5.88 -10.86 -10.72
CA ASP A 66 5.32 -10.25 -9.53
C ASP A 66 6.23 -9.11 -9.09
N VAL A 67 5.72 -7.89 -9.10
CA VAL A 67 6.54 -6.69 -8.85
C VAL A 67 6.04 -5.83 -7.70
N GLY A 68 4.86 -6.12 -7.17
CA GLY A 68 4.32 -5.31 -6.08
C GLY A 68 3.05 -5.89 -5.48
N VAL A 69 2.52 -5.17 -4.51
CA VAL A 69 1.32 -5.53 -3.75
C VAL A 69 0.40 -4.32 -3.64
N PHE A 70 -0.89 -4.55 -3.79
CA PHE A 70 -1.91 -3.53 -3.60
C PHE A 70 -3.09 -4.11 -2.82
N ALA A 71 -3.43 -3.51 -1.68
CA ALA A 71 -4.51 -3.98 -0.83
C ALA A 71 -5.37 -2.82 -0.37
N VAL A 72 -6.69 -3.00 -0.47
CA VAL A 72 -7.69 -1.99 -0.09
C VAL A 72 -8.73 -2.65 0.79
N ASP A 73 -9.05 -1.99 1.91
CA ASP A 73 -10.08 -2.42 2.85
C ASP A 73 -11.30 -1.50 2.70
N GLU A 74 -12.42 -2.06 2.28
CA GLU A 74 -13.70 -1.36 2.15
C GLU A 74 -14.72 -1.83 3.19
N SER A 75 -14.27 -2.44 4.29
CA SER A 75 -15.16 -2.95 5.33
C SER A 75 -15.90 -1.85 6.11
N ASN A 76 -15.35 -0.63 6.16
CA ASN A 76 -16.01 0.50 6.78
C ASN A 76 -16.88 1.23 5.77
N LYS A 77 -18.16 1.38 6.08
CA LYS A 77 -19.12 2.02 5.18
C LYS A 77 -18.68 3.45 4.83
N GLY A 78 -18.70 3.78 3.54
CA GLY A 78 -18.36 5.11 3.06
C GLY A 78 -16.87 5.38 2.93
N GLU A 79 -16.03 4.39 3.22
CA GLU A 79 -14.58 4.54 3.21
C GLU A 79 -13.90 3.46 2.38
N SER A 80 -12.78 3.82 1.77
CA SER A 80 -11.86 2.93 1.10
C SER A 80 -10.47 3.18 1.69
N TYR A 81 -9.94 2.21 2.43
CA TYR A 81 -8.66 2.35 3.13
C TYR A 81 -7.57 1.58 2.38
N ILE A 82 -6.54 2.30 1.96
CA ILE A 82 -5.39 1.68 1.30
C ILE A 82 -4.52 1.06 2.39
N SER A 83 -4.60 -0.26 2.51
CA SER A 83 -3.85 -1.04 3.51
C SER A 83 -2.39 -1.17 3.11
N GLU A 84 -2.13 -1.30 1.82
CA GLU A 84 -0.78 -1.41 1.29
C GLU A 84 -0.72 -1.04 -0.17
N ILE A 85 0.34 -0.32 -0.56
CA ILE A 85 0.79 -0.19 -1.93
C ILE A 85 2.31 -0.19 -1.91
N SER A 86 2.90 -1.19 -2.54
CA SER A 86 4.35 -1.41 -2.54
C SER A 86 4.80 -1.94 -3.88
N LEU A 87 5.96 -1.49 -4.33
CA LEU A 87 6.60 -1.96 -5.56
C LEU A 87 8.05 -2.30 -5.28
N ASN A 88 8.57 -3.30 -5.98
CA ASN A 88 10.01 -3.53 -6.02
C ASN A 88 10.72 -2.26 -6.50
N LYS A 89 11.92 -2.02 -5.98
CA LYS A 89 12.66 -0.79 -6.23
C LYS A 89 12.81 -0.46 -7.72
N GLU A 90 13.07 -1.46 -8.53
CA GLU A 90 13.27 -1.29 -9.98
C GLU A 90 11.99 -0.87 -10.73
N TYR A 91 10.83 -0.97 -10.10
CA TYR A 91 9.54 -0.55 -10.67
C TYR A 91 9.00 0.72 -10.02
N GLN A 92 9.72 1.28 -9.06
CA GLN A 92 9.37 2.55 -8.43
C GLN A 92 9.73 3.74 -9.35
N ASN A 93 9.05 4.87 -9.14
CA ASN A 93 9.30 6.11 -9.88
C ASN A 93 9.11 5.99 -11.40
N LYS A 94 8.26 5.07 -11.82
CA LYS A 94 7.93 4.84 -13.24
C LYS A 94 6.44 5.08 -13.56
N GLY A 95 5.70 5.60 -12.59
CA GLY A 95 4.30 5.96 -12.78
C GLY A 95 3.28 4.88 -12.43
N ILE A 96 3.70 3.66 -12.12
CA ILE A 96 2.78 2.56 -11.82
C ILE A 96 1.94 2.87 -10.58
N GLY A 97 2.59 3.23 -9.46
CA GLY A 97 1.89 3.54 -8.22
C GLY A 97 0.93 4.71 -8.36
N THR A 98 1.37 5.77 -9.04
CA THR A 98 0.54 6.94 -9.31
C THR A 98 -0.69 6.57 -10.14
N ASP A 99 -0.51 5.72 -11.16
CA ASP A 99 -1.62 5.28 -12.01
C ASP A 99 -2.64 4.46 -11.20
N ILE A 100 -2.17 3.52 -10.38
CA ILE A 100 -3.02 2.70 -9.51
C ILE A 100 -3.83 3.61 -8.57
N LEU A 101 -3.17 4.58 -7.93
CA LEU A 101 -3.82 5.49 -6.99
C LEU A 101 -4.83 6.40 -7.68
N ASN A 102 -4.50 6.93 -8.85
CA ASN A 102 -5.42 7.77 -9.61
C ASN A 102 -6.68 6.99 -10.01
N ASN A 103 -6.52 5.76 -10.47
CA ASN A 103 -7.66 4.93 -10.85
C ASN A 103 -8.54 4.62 -9.65
N LEU A 104 -7.93 4.33 -8.49
CA LEU A 104 -8.69 4.11 -7.27
C LEU A 104 -9.45 5.37 -6.84
N LEU A 105 -8.81 6.53 -6.90
CA LEU A 105 -9.43 7.80 -6.52
C LEU A 105 -10.63 8.14 -7.41
N ILE A 106 -10.52 7.90 -8.72
CA ILE A 106 -11.62 8.10 -9.67
C ILE A 106 -12.79 7.18 -9.31
N LYS A 107 -12.52 5.90 -9.13
CA LYS A 107 -13.53 4.91 -8.75
C LYS A 107 -14.22 5.30 -7.44
N ASN A 108 -13.44 5.61 -6.41
CA ASN A 108 -13.96 5.95 -5.11
C ASN A 108 -14.83 7.20 -5.13
N LYS A 109 -14.43 8.21 -5.88
CA LYS A 109 -15.22 9.44 -6.03
C LYS A 109 -16.57 9.14 -6.68
N GLN A 110 -16.59 8.30 -7.72
CA GLN A 110 -17.83 7.90 -8.39
C GLN A 110 -18.77 7.14 -7.46
N GLU A 111 -18.21 6.35 -6.55
CA GLU A 111 -18.96 5.54 -5.58
C GLU A 111 -19.26 6.29 -4.27
N GLY A 112 -18.83 7.54 -4.15
CA GLY A 112 -19.05 8.34 -2.95
C GLY A 112 -18.21 7.89 -1.76
N LEU A 113 -17.07 7.25 -2.01
CA LEU A 113 -16.19 6.76 -0.97
C LEU A 113 -15.05 7.74 -0.68
N LYS A 114 -14.78 7.94 0.61
CA LYS A 114 -13.59 8.66 1.06
C LYS A 114 -12.40 7.71 1.03
N THR A 115 -11.29 8.12 0.43
CA THR A 115 -10.06 7.33 0.38
C THR A 115 -9.14 7.72 1.52
N LYS A 116 -8.70 6.74 2.30
CA LYS A 116 -7.85 6.95 3.48
C LYS A 116 -6.59 6.10 3.41
N LEU A 117 -5.53 6.57 4.05
CA LEU A 117 -4.28 5.82 4.20
C LEU A 117 -3.50 6.33 5.42
N LYS A 118 -2.46 5.60 5.77
CA LYS A 118 -1.44 6.02 6.73
C LYS A 118 -0.09 6.07 6.04
N VAL A 119 0.75 7.02 6.45
CA VAL A 119 2.12 7.13 5.95
C VAL A 119 3.06 7.43 7.10
N PHE A 120 4.24 6.79 7.11
CA PHE A 120 5.26 7.09 8.12
C PHE A 120 5.70 8.54 8.01
N LYS A 121 5.87 9.20 9.18
CA LYS A 121 6.28 10.62 9.23
C LYS A 121 7.64 10.84 8.58
N ASN A 122 8.51 9.84 8.58
CA ASN A 122 9.84 9.92 7.98
C ASN A 122 9.91 9.38 6.54
N SER A 123 8.76 9.10 5.91
CA SER A 123 8.72 8.62 4.54
C SER A 123 8.53 9.77 3.55
N PRO A 124 9.23 9.76 2.40
CA PRO A 124 9.00 10.75 1.35
C PRO A 124 7.65 10.57 0.63
N ALA A 125 6.96 9.46 0.84
CA ALA A 125 5.68 9.18 0.17
C ALA A 125 4.58 10.18 0.52
N LYS A 126 4.67 10.86 1.68
CA LYS A 126 3.72 11.90 2.05
C LYS A 126 3.57 12.95 0.96
N LYS A 127 4.67 13.37 0.35
CA LYS A 127 4.64 14.37 -0.72
C LYS A 127 3.89 13.88 -1.97
N LEU A 128 4.04 12.60 -2.30
CA LEU A 128 3.28 11.99 -3.39
C LEU A 128 1.78 12.05 -3.09
N TYR A 129 1.39 11.66 -1.89
CA TYR A 129 -0.02 11.68 -1.51
C TYR A 129 -0.59 13.10 -1.50
N GLU A 130 0.16 14.07 -1.02
CA GLU A 130 -0.26 15.47 -1.08
C GLU A 130 -0.47 15.95 -2.52
N ARG A 131 0.43 15.57 -3.43
CA ARG A 131 0.27 15.91 -4.86
C ARG A 131 -0.98 15.28 -5.47
N LEU A 132 -1.41 14.13 -4.96
CA LEU A 132 -2.63 13.46 -5.42
C LEU A 132 -3.89 14.03 -4.77
N GLY A 133 -3.74 14.99 -3.86
CA GLY A 133 -4.86 15.67 -3.22
C GLY A 133 -5.24 15.17 -1.84
N PHE A 134 -4.45 14.26 -1.26
CA PHE A 134 -4.67 13.83 0.13
C PHE A 134 -4.27 14.93 1.10
N SER A 135 -4.97 15.02 2.22
CA SER A 135 -4.64 15.92 3.32
C SER A 135 -4.60 15.15 4.64
N VAL A 136 -3.79 15.63 5.56
CA VAL A 136 -3.66 15.04 6.89
C VAL A 136 -4.91 15.36 7.71
N TYR A 137 -5.53 14.33 8.30
CA TYR A 137 -6.66 14.54 9.23
C TYR A 137 -6.34 14.05 10.64
N GLY A 138 -5.23 13.38 10.85
CA GLY A 138 -4.80 12.92 12.16
C GLY A 138 -3.36 12.45 12.13
N GLU A 139 -2.82 12.18 13.30
CA GLU A 139 -1.46 11.64 13.43
C GLU A 139 -1.28 10.94 14.76
N ASN A 140 -0.29 10.05 14.80
CA ASN A 140 0.23 9.50 16.03
C ASN A 140 1.74 9.72 16.07
N GLU A 141 2.46 9.01 16.93
CA GLU A 141 3.91 9.19 17.07
C GLU A 141 4.66 8.89 15.76
N SER A 142 4.22 7.90 15.00
CA SER A 142 4.95 7.37 13.85
C SER A 142 4.34 7.67 12.49
N HIS A 143 3.03 7.95 12.41
CA HIS A 143 2.30 8.08 11.15
C HIS A 143 1.46 9.33 11.07
N TYR A 144 1.28 9.83 9.84
CA TYR A 144 0.17 10.71 9.49
C TYR A 144 -0.99 9.87 8.94
N GLN A 145 -2.21 10.26 9.29
CA GLN A 145 -3.42 9.72 8.69
C GLN A 145 -3.88 10.72 7.64
N MET A 146 -4.06 10.25 6.42
CA MET A 146 -4.41 11.11 5.30
C MET A 146 -5.69 10.64 4.62
N GLU A 147 -6.41 11.59 4.02
CA GLU A 147 -7.67 11.29 3.34
C GLU A 147 -7.89 12.18 2.13
N LYS A 148 -8.75 11.70 1.23
CA LYS A 148 -9.26 12.44 0.07
C LYS A 148 -10.67 11.99 -0.25
N MET A 149 -11.55 12.96 -0.51
CA MET A 149 -12.87 12.69 -1.08
C MET A 149 -12.81 12.53 -2.59
#